data_851ccce9069df457c32baa0f474a8acc
#
_entry.id   851ccce9069df457c32baa0f474a8acc
#
_cell.length_a   1.000
_cell.length_b   1.000
_cell.length_c   1.000
_cell.angle_alpha   90.00
_cell.angle_beta   90.00
_cell.angle_gamma   90.00
#
_symmetry.space_group_name_H-M   'P 1'
#
loop_
_entity.id
_entity.type
_entity.pdbx_description
1 polymer ?
#
loop_
_entity_poly.entity_id
_entity_poly.type
_entity_poly.pdbx_seq_one_letter_code
_entity_poly.pdbx_strand_id
1 'polypeptide(L)'
;RAVSRIDYSSASMKINLAVSELPDFICLPGNSEVGPQHRGTIHIGCSVDYLERAYDDAKYGRPSTRPIVEMTIPTSVDRTLTPDGHHILSLFVQYAPYKLAEGLEWNDELKNEFADRCVAEIARFAPNVPASVLHRQILSPKDLESVYGLTGGNIFQGAMPLHQLFSLRPVAG
;
A
#
# COMPACT_ATOMS: atom_id res chain seq x y z
N ARG A 1 -3.51 5.65 -30.82
CA ARG A 1 -2.24 6.41 -30.67
C ARG A 1 -2.24 7.39 -29.46
N ALA A 2 -3.31 8.15 -29.17
CA ALA A 2 -3.33 9.08 -28.04
C ALA A 2 -3.33 8.34 -26.68
N VAL A 3 -4.17 7.31 -26.50
CA VAL A 3 -4.26 6.49 -25.28
C VAL A 3 -2.93 5.80 -24.98
N SER A 4 -2.18 5.36 -25.98
CA SER A 4 -0.88 4.69 -25.78
C SER A 4 0.24 5.61 -25.24
N ARG A 5 -0.03 6.92 -25.12
CA ARG A 5 0.90 7.92 -24.58
C ARG A 5 0.63 8.25 -23.11
N ILE A 6 -0.43 7.69 -22.54
CA ILE A 6 -0.73 7.90 -21.14
C ILE A 6 0.39 7.28 -20.29
N ASP A 7 0.95 8.07 -19.39
CA ASP A 7 1.91 7.62 -18.41
C ASP A 7 1.18 6.97 -17.22
N TYR A 8 1.60 5.76 -16.82
CA TYR A 8 1.08 4.99 -15.70
C TYR A 8 2.15 4.78 -14.62
N SER A 9 3.20 5.59 -14.57
CA SER A 9 4.39 5.35 -13.76
C SER A 9 4.16 5.34 -12.24
N SER A 10 3.08 5.94 -11.76
CA SER A 10 2.75 5.96 -10.33
C SER A 10 2.00 4.68 -9.95
N ALA A 11 2.71 3.67 -9.51
CA ALA A 11 2.12 2.41 -9.08
C ALA A 11 2.22 2.20 -7.57
N SER A 12 1.30 1.42 -7.05
CA SER A 12 1.16 1.09 -5.64
C SER A 12 1.04 -0.41 -5.46
N MET A 13 1.28 -0.88 -4.24
CA MET A 13 1.05 -2.26 -3.85
C MET A 13 -0.16 -2.34 -2.92
N LYS A 14 -0.96 -3.38 -3.07
CA LYS A 14 -2.05 -3.71 -2.16
C LYS A 14 -1.65 -4.88 -1.29
N ILE A 15 -1.74 -4.70 0.04
CA ILE A 15 -1.46 -5.76 1.00
C ILE A 15 -2.68 -5.90 1.91
N ASN A 16 -3.17 -7.11 2.08
CA ASN A 16 -4.17 -7.45 3.08
C ASN A 16 -3.54 -8.41 4.10
N LEU A 17 -3.68 -8.08 5.38
CA LEU A 17 -3.20 -8.90 6.48
C LEU A 17 -4.39 -9.40 7.28
N ALA A 18 -4.45 -10.70 7.52
CA ALA A 18 -5.30 -11.28 8.54
C ALA A 18 -4.51 -11.31 9.85
N VAL A 19 -5.06 -10.74 10.91
CA VAL A 19 -4.39 -10.62 12.21
C VAL A 19 -5.26 -11.18 13.33
N SER A 20 -4.61 -11.72 14.36
CA SER A 20 -5.27 -12.33 15.53
C SER A 20 -5.75 -11.32 16.57
N GLU A 21 -5.36 -10.06 16.44
CA GLU A 21 -5.77 -8.98 17.35
C GLU A 21 -5.70 -7.62 16.65
N LEU A 22 -6.32 -6.61 17.24
CA LEU A 22 -6.22 -5.23 16.75
C LEU A 22 -4.82 -4.65 16.99
N PRO A 23 -4.36 -3.71 16.15
CA PRO A 23 -3.15 -2.95 16.40
C PRO A 23 -3.23 -2.18 17.73
N ASP A 24 -2.25 -2.36 18.60
CA ASP A 24 -2.12 -1.60 19.85
C ASP A 24 -1.23 -0.39 19.63
N PHE A 25 -1.85 0.75 19.31
CA PHE A 25 -1.12 1.96 18.97
C PHE A 25 -0.54 2.64 20.21
N ILE A 26 0.77 2.90 20.20
CA ILE A 26 1.49 3.56 21.30
C ILE A 26 0.86 4.91 21.68
N CYS A 27 0.38 5.67 20.69
CA CYS A 27 -0.22 7.00 20.90
C CYS A 27 -1.61 6.96 21.57
N LEU A 28 -2.34 5.85 21.43
CA LEU A 28 -3.62 5.61 22.06
C LEU A 28 -3.79 4.10 22.30
N PRO A 29 -3.21 3.57 23.39
CA PRO A 29 -3.21 2.13 23.66
C PRO A 29 -4.61 1.56 23.90
N GLY A 30 -4.75 0.29 23.56
CA GLY A 30 -5.95 -0.51 23.72
C GLY A 30 -6.33 -1.25 22.43
N ASN A 31 -6.32 -2.59 22.51
CA ASN A 31 -6.61 -3.48 21.38
C ASN A 31 -7.63 -4.59 21.71
N SER A 32 -8.20 -4.57 22.91
CA SER A 32 -9.23 -5.55 23.31
C SER A 32 -10.59 -5.29 22.63
N GLU A 33 -10.85 -4.02 22.28
CA GLU A 33 -12.07 -3.60 21.58
C GLU A 33 -11.72 -2.53 20.53
N VAL A 34 -12.61 -2.38 19.55
CA VAL A 34 -12.47 -1.34 18.52
C VAL A 34 -12.63 0.04 19.14
N GLY A 35 -11.53 0.77 19.24
CA GLY A 35 -11.50 2.17 19.65
C GLY A 35 -11.48 3.15 18.47
N PRO A 36 -11.48 4.46 18.74
CA PRO A 36 -11.41 5.50 17.71
C PRO A 36 -10.16 5.42 16.85
N GLN A 37 -9.03 4.95 17.42
CA GLN A 37 -7.74 4.76 16.72
C GLN A 37 -7.78 3.68 15.64
N HIS A 38 -8.80 2.79 15.66
CA HIS A 38 -8.97 1.71 14.68
C HIS A 38 -9.90 2.08 13.53
N ARG A 39 -10.51 3.27 13.57
CA ARG A 39 -11.50 3.72 12.59
C ARG A 39 -10.91 4.74 11.63
N GLY A 40 -11.40 4.73 10.39
CA GLY A 40 -10.92 5.62 9.34
C GLY A 40 -9.62 5.14 8.70
N THR A 41 -8.92 6.06 8.05
CA THR A 41 -7.63 5.81 7.40
C THR A 41 -6.48 6.23 8.31
N ILE A 42 -5.55 5.32 8.52
CA ILE A 42 -4.35 5.50 9.33
C ILE A 42 -3.16 5.67 8.38
N HIS A 43 -2.49 6.81 8.45
CA HIS A 43 -1.35 7.12 7.60
C HIS A 43 -0.04 6.99 8.38
N ILE A 44 0.92 6.26 7.80
CA ILE A 44 2.29 6.12 8.30
C ILE A 44 3.24 6.69 7.26
N GLY A 45 4.14 7.57 7.69
CA GLY A 45 5.09 8.21 6.79
C GLY A 45 4.60 9.53 6.20
N CYS A 46 3.98 10.40 6.99
CA CYS A 46 3.27 11.60 6.52
C CYS A 46 4.11 12.89 6.44
N SER A 47 5.42 12.88 6.76
CA SER A 47 6.23 14.09 6.56
C SER A 47 6.65 14.25 5.09
N VAL A 48 6.80 15.50 4.65
CA VAL A 48 7.22 15.80 3.26
C VAL A 48 8.54 15.11 2.93
N ASP A 49 9.53 15.18 3.81
CA ASP A 49 10.83 14.52 3.61
C ASP A 49 10.69 12.99 3.48
N TYR A 50 9.76 12.39 4.22
CA TYR A 50 9.50 10.96 4.13
C TYR A 50 8.89 10.59 2.78
N LEU A 51 7.89 11.35 2.34
CA LEU A 51 7.22 11.17 1.04
C LEU A 51 8.22 11.29 -0.11
N GLU A 52 9.06 12.31 -0.06
CA GLU A 52 10.07 12.57 -1.10
C GLU A 52 11.07 11.42 -1.21
N ARG A 53 11.61 10.96 -0.08
CA ARG A 53 12.56 9.83 -0.07
C ARG A 53 11.92 8.53 -0.55
N ALA A 54 10.68 8.26 -0.14
CA ALA A 54 9.95 7.07 -0.61
C ALA A 54 9.72 7.12 -2.13
N TYR A 55 9.43 8.30 -2.68
CA TYR A 55 9.27 8.51 -4.11
C TYR A 55 10.60 8.41 -4.88
N ASP A 56 11.69 8.93 -4.33
CA ASP A 56 13.01 8.87 -4.95
C ASP A 56 13.45 7.41 -5.20
N ASP A 57 13.23 6.50 -4.26
CA ASP A 57 13.51 5.08 -4.49
C ASP A 57 12.75 4.57 -5.72
N ALA A 58 11.45 4.86 -5.81
CA ALA A 58 10.59 4.40 -6.90
C ALA A 58 10.95 5.01 -8.25
N LYS A 59 11.39 6.25 -8.27
CA LYS A 59 11.86 6.98 -9.45
C LYS A 59 13.05 6.27 -10.12
N TYR A 60 13.87 5.59 -9.32
CA TYR A 60 14.98 4.77 -9.81
C TYR A 60 14.63 3.28 -9.94
N GLY A 61 13.34 2.94 -9.94
CA GLY A 61 12.87 1.57 -10.15
C GLY A 61 13.07 0.65 -8.96
N ARG A 62 13.17 1.18 -7.75
CA ARG A 62 13.31 0.40 -6.52
C ARG A 62 12.07 0.54 -5.66
N PRO A 63 11.56 -0.55 -5.07
CA PRO A 63 10.54 -0.43 -4.02
C PRO A 63 11.05 0.42 -2.88
N SER A 64 10.22 1.32 -2.35
CA SER A 64 10.64 2.25 -1.29
C SER A 64 11.28 1.52 -0.12
N THR A 65 12.44 1.99 0.31
CA THR A 65 13.15 1.46 1.48
C THR A 65 12.30 1.66 2.74
N ARG A 66 11.60 2.79 2.82
CA ARG A 66 10.62 3.10 3.86
C ARG A 66 9.29 3.46 3.20
N PRO A 67 8.39 2.47 3.02
CA PRO A 67 7.14 2.69 2.32
C PRO A 67 6.17 3.59 3.10
N ILE A 68 5.38 4.36 2.36
CA ILE A 68 4.21 5.04 2.88
C ILE A 68 3.10 4.00 2.98
N VAL A 69 2.49 3.91 4.14
CA VAL A 69 1.39 2.96 4.37
C VAL A 69 0.13 3.73 4.73
N GLU A 70 -0.89 3.56 3.91
CA GLU A 70 -2.26 3.93 4.24
C GLU A 70 -3.00 2.67 4.66
N MET A 71 -3.43 2.60 5.90
CA MET A 71 -4.05 1.43 6.48
C MET A 71 -5.50 1.72 6.88
N THR A 72 -6.39 0.80 6.56
CA THR A 72 -7.74 0.75 7.11
C THR A 72 -7.97 -0.61 7.78
N ILE A 73 -8.90 -0.65 8.74
CA ILE A 73 -9.29 -1.86 9.44
C ILE A 73 -10.79 -2.10 9.17
N PRO A 74 -11.15 -2.76 8.05
CA PRO A 74 -12.56 -2.95 7.66
C PRO A 74 -13.39 -3.62 8.74
N THR A 75 -12.80 -4.56 9.48
CA THR A 75 -13.43 -5.25 10.61
C THR A 75 -13.75 -4.36 11.80
N SER A 76 -13.23 -3.12 11.83
CA SER A 76 -13.65 -2.12 12.82
C SER A 76 -15.07 -1.60 12.60
N VAL A 77 -15.61 -1.81 11.40
CA VAL A 77 -16.96 -1.39 10.98
C VAL A 77 -17.85 -2.59 10.70
N ASP A 78 -17.32 -3.60 10.01
CA ASP A 78 -18.05 -4.81 9.62
C ASP A 78 -17.35 -6.06 10.21
N ARG A 79 -17.91 -6.59 11.28
CA ARG A 79 -17.39 -7.78 11.96
C ARG A 79 -17.69 -9.09 11.23
N THR A 80 -18.51 -9.07 10.18
CA THR A 80 -18.86 -10.28 9.42
C THR A 80 -17.73 -10.75 8.48
N LEU A 81 -16.70 -9.92 8.30
CA LEU A 81 -15.59 -10.18 7.38
C LEU A 81 -14.59 -11.23 7.89
N THR A 82 -14.60 -11.54 9.19
CA THR A 82 -13.68 -12.49 9.84
C THR A 82 -14.38 -13.26 10.94
N PRO A 83 -13.83 -14.43 11.35
CA PRO A 83 -14.23 -15.06 12.61
C PRO A 83 -14.00 -14.12 13.80
N ASP A 84 -14.74 -14.37 14.89
CA ASP A 84 -14.63 -13.60 16.13
C ASP A 84 -13.18 -13.55 16.63
N GLY A 85 -12.76 -12.37 17.08
CA GLY A 85 -11.41 -12.12 17.58
C GLY A 85 -10.34 -11.91 16.51
N HIS A 86 -10.69 -12.05 15.22
CA HIS A 86 -9.76 -11.80 14.11
C HIS A 86 -10.07 -10.50 13.39
N HIS A 87 -9.07 -9.92 12.75
CA HIS A 87 -9.21 -8.64 12.06
C HIS A 87 -8.49 -8.64 10.70
N ILE A 88 -8.88 -7.68 9.85
CA ILE A 88 -8.22 -7.42 8.58
C ILE A 88 -7.56 -6.04 8.64
N LEU A 89 -6.28 -5.98 8.31
CA LEU A 89 -5.59 -4.74 7.98
C LEU A 89 -5.47 -4.66 6.46
N SER A 90 -6.07 -3.64 5.91
CA SER A 90 -6.09 -3.38 4.46
C SER A 90 -5.14 -2.23 4.17
N LEU A 91 -3.99 -2.54 3.55
CA LEU A 91 -2.91 -1.60 3.31
C LEU A 91 -2.89 -1.18 1.84
N PHE A 92 -2.88 0.12 1.61
CA PHE A 92 -2.47 0.73 0.36
C PHE A 92 -1.07 1.29 0.55
N VAL A 93 -0.13 0.84 -0.28
CA VAL A 93 1.29 1.08 -0.04
C VAL A 93 1.94 1.78 -1.22
N GLN A 94 2.73 2.80 -0.94
CA GLN A 94 3.55 3.56 -1.88
C GLN A 94 4.99 3.68 -1.35
N TYR A 95 6.01 3.57 -2.23
CA TYR A 95 5.87 3.36 -3.67
C TYR A 95 6.38 1.98 -4.06
N ALA A 96 5.62 1.33 -4.93
CA ALA A 96 5.96 0.05 -5.53
C ALA A 96 5.95 0.22 -7.06
N PRO A 97 7.09 0.54 -7.71
CA PRO A 97 7.12 0.84 -9.13
C PRO A 97 6.75 -0.38 -9.98
N TYR A 98 5.95 -0.18 -11.04
CA TYR A 98 5.60 -1.24 -11.98
C TYR A 98 6.84 -1.74 -12.75
N LYS A 99 7.68 -0.80 -13.20
CA LYS A 99 8.97 -1.10 -13.84
C LYS A 99 10.06 -1.02 -12.80
N LEU A 100 10.65 -2.16 -12.52
CA LEU A 100 11.78 -2.26 -11.62
C LEU A 100 13.10 -1.98 -12.36
N ALA A 101 14.13 -1.59 -11.61
CA ALA A 101 15.50 -1.46 -12.11
C ALA A 101 16.00 -2.80 -12.62
N GLU A 102 17.07 -2.75 -13.46
CA GLU A 102 17.68 -3.94 -14.04
C GLU A 102 18.06 -4.96 -12.96
N GLY A 103 17.75 -6.22 -13.21
CA GLY A 103 18.02 -7.33 -12.29
C GLY A 103 16.99 -7.50 -11.17
N LEU A 104 15.95 -6.65 -11.09
CA LEU A 104 14.87 -6.79 -10.13
C LEU A 104 13.57 -7.25 -10.82
N GLU A 105 12.84 -8.13 -10.18
CA GLU A 105 11.53 -8.60 -10.60
C GLU A 105 10.57 -8.69 -9.40
N TRP A 106 9.27 -8.42 -9.64
CA TRP A 106 8.22 -8.70 -8.67
C TRP A 106 7.96 -10.21 -8.58
N ASN A 107 8.92 -10.93 -8.01
CA ASN A 107 8.77 -12.33 -7.61
C ASN A 107 8.25 -12.42 -6.15
N ASP A 108 7.99 -13.62 -5.68
CA ASP A 108 7.46 -13.82 -4.33
C ASP A 108 8.44 -13.39 -3.24
N GLU A 109 9.73 -13.50 -3.47
CA GLU A 109 10.77 -13.05 -2.53
C GLU A 109 10.73 -11.52 -2.34
N LEU A 110 10.79 -10.74 -3.42
CA LEU A 110 10.76 -9.28 -3.36
C LEU A 110 9.41 -8.76 -2.83
N LYS A 111 8.28 -9.42 -3.20
CA LYS A 111 6.96 -9.09 -2.66
C LYS A 111 6.90 -9.26 -1.15
N ASN A 112 7.42 -10.38 -0.66
CA ASN A 112 7.44 -10.68 0.76
C ASN A 112 8.38 -9.73 1.52
N GLU A 113 9.58 -9.49 1.01
CA GLU A 113 10.52 -8.52 1.59
C GLU A 113 9.91 -7.13 1.71
N PHE A 114 9.22 -6.67 0.67
CA PHE A 114 8.57 -5.37 0.70
C PHE A 114 7.39 -5.32 1.69
N ALA A 115 6.60 -6.40 1.77
CA ALA A 115 5.54 -6.51 2.78
C ALA A 115 6.11 -6.52 4.20
N ASP A 116 7.25 -7.17 4.44
CA ASP A 116 7.93 -7.15 5.74
C ASP A 116 8.38 -5.73 6.12
N ARG A 117 8.87 -4.93 5.17
CA ARG A 117 9.16 -3.50 5.39
C ARG A 117 7.90 -2.72 5.79
N CYS A 118 6.77 -2.97 5.14
CA CYS A 118 5.50 -2.33 5.51
C CYS A 118 5.07 -2.68 6.93
N VAL A 119 5.14 -3.96 7.30
CA VAL A 119 4.83 -4.43 8.66
C VAL A 119 5.80 -3.82 9.68
N ALA A 120 7.09 -3.70 9.35
CA ALA A 120 8.08 -3.08 10.21
C ALA A 120 7.81 -1.57 10.43
N GLU A 121 7.35 -0.84 9.41
CA GLU A 121 6.95 0.57 9.59
C GLU A 121 5.69 0.69 10.46
N ILE A 122 4.71 -0.23 10.34
CA ILE A 122 3.53 -0.28 11.22
C ILE A 122 3.96 -0.57 12.67
N ALA A 123 4.89 -1.52 12.86
CA ALA A 123 5.37 -1.95 14.17
C ALA A 123 6.00 -0.82 15.02
N ARG A 124 6.49 0.24 14.39
CA ARG A 124 6.99 1.43 15.07
C ARG A 124 5.92 2.17 15.85
N PHE A 125 4.66 2.00 15.50
CA PHE A 125 3.50 2.66 16.09
C PHE A 125 2.55 1.68 16.78
N ALA A 126 2.55 0.41 16.35
CA ALA A 126 1.78 -0.69 16.91
C ALA A 126 2.66 -1.96 16.99
N PRO A 127 3.49 -2.10 18.05
CA PRO A 127 4.52 -3.13 18.16
C PRO A 127 4.00 -4.57 18.17
N ASN A 128 2.72 -4.77 18.48
CA ASN A 128 2.07 -6.08 18.49
C ASN A 128 1.77 -6.63 17.08
N VAL A 129 1.68 -5.78 16.06
CA VAL A 129 1.23 -6.17 14.72
C VAL A 129 2.07 -7.30 14.11
N PRO A 130 3.42 -7.29 14.13
CA PRO A 130 4.19 -8.38 13.50
C PRO A 130 3.87 -9.77 14.06
N ALA A 131 3.66 -9.88 15.37
CA ALA A 131 3.33 -11.15 16.02
C ALA A 131 1.88 -11.58 15.80
N SER A 132 0.99 -10.65 15.48
CA SER A 132 -0.43 -10.91 15.26
C SER A 132 -0.75 -11.37 13.83
N VAL A 133 0.17 -11.24 12.87
CA VAL A 133 -0.08 -11.60 11.47
C VAL A 133 -0.23 -13.12 11.30
N LEU A 134 -1.40 -13.55 10.88
CA LEU A 134 -1.74 -14.95 10.60
C LEU A 134 -1.51 -15.30 9.13
N HIS A 135 -2.00 -14.44 8.24
CA HIS A 135 -1.89 -14.59 6.80
C HIS A 135 -1.74 -13.24 6.10
N ARG A 136 -1.15 -13.26 4.91
CA ARG A 136 -1.01 -12.08 4.06
C ARG A 136 -1.33 -12.39 2.60
N GLN A 137 -2.01 -11.46 1.94
CA GLN A 137 -2.17 -11.40 0.51
C GLN A 137 -1.43 -10.16 0.01
N ILE A 138 -0.51 -10.37 -0.92
CA ILE A 138 0.34 -9.30 -1.46
C ILE A 138 0.08 -9.22 -2.96
N LEU A 139 -0.40 -8.07 -3.41
CA LEU A 139 -0.69 -7.79 -4.81
C LEU A 139 0.26 -6.71 -5.31
N SER A 140 1.30 -7.12 -6.00
CA SER A 140 2.23 -6.21 -6.67
C SER A 140 1.53 -5.43 -7.79
N PRO A 141 2.14 -4.36 -8.33
CA PRO A 141 1.59 -3.67 -9.50
C PRO A 141 1.33 -4.60 -10.70
N LYS A 142 2.16 -5.64 -10.85
CA LYS A 142 1.98 -6.66 -11.90
C LYS A 142 0.79 -7.57 -11.62
N ASP A 143 0.56 -7.92 -10.34
CA ASP A 143 -0.62 -8.69 -9.94
C ASP A 143 -1.89 -7.85 -10.12
N LEU A 144 -1.85 -6.55 -9.79
CA LEU A 144 -2.98 -5.64 -10.00
C LEU A 144 -3.34 -5.53 -11.48
N GLU A 145 -2.36 -5.52 -12.37
CA GLU A 145 -2.63 -5.54 -13.82
C GLU A 145 -3.18 -6.89 -14.27
N SER A 146 -2.54 -8.00 -13.89
CA SER A 146 -2.91 -9.33 -14.39
C SER A 146 -4.25 -9.83 -13.85
N VAL A 147 -4.59 -9.52 -12.60
CA VAL A 147 -5.81 -9.98 -11.92
C VAL A 147 -6.99 -9.05 -12.18
N TYR A 148 -6.75 -7.73 -12.16
CA TYR A 148 -7.82 -6.72 -12.21
C TYR A 148 -7.83 -5.89 -13.49
N GLY A 149 -6.87 -6.10 -14.39
CA GLY A 149 -6.78 -5.35 -15.65
C GLY A 149 -6.37 -3.89 -15.48
N LEU A 150 -5.76 -3.52 -14.34
CA LEU A 150 -5.30 -2.16 -14.08
C LEU A 150 -4.00 -1.89 -14.83
N THR A 151 -4.07 -1.17 -15.94
CA THR A 151 -2.91 -0.88 -16.78
C THR A 151 -1.74 -0.31 -15.97
N GLY A 152 -0.58 -0.95 -16.04
CA GLY A 152 0.60 -0.58 -15.27
C GLY A 152 0.44 -0.72 -13.75
N GLY A 153 -0.57 -1.46 -13.27
CA GLY A 153 -0.89 -1.58 -11.85
C GLY A 153 -1.36 -0.26 -11.22
N ASN A 154 -1.76 0.73 -12.05
CA ASN A 154 -2.10 2.06 -11.57
C ASN A 154 -3.59 2.15 -11.23
N ILE A 155 -3.91 2.26 -9.93
CA ILE A 155 -5.28 2.36 -9.44
C ILE A 155 -5.99 3.68 -9.80
N PHE A 156 -5.24 4.71 -10.18
CA PHE A 156 -5.76 6.01 -10.60
C PHE A 156 -6.00 6.09 -12.11
N GLN A 157 -5.79 5.00 -12.85
CA GLN A 157 -5.95 4.93 -14.31
C GLN A 157 -5.01 5.88 -15.08
N GLY A 158 -3.89 6.22 -14.50
CA GLY A 158 -2.84 7.06 -15.06
C GLY A 158 -2.14 7.92 -14.02
N ALA A 159 -0.88 8.22 -14.23
CA ALA A 159 -0.13 9.18 -13.42
C ALA A 159 -0.70 10.59 -13.58
N MET A 160 -0.43 11.46 -12.63
CA MET A 160 -0.91 12.86 -12.62
C MET A 160 0.23 13.91 -12.75
N PRO A 161 1.19 13.74 -13.68
CA PRO A 161 2.13 14.81 -13.95
C PRO A 161 1.40 15.99 -14.62
N LEU A 162 1.97 17.19 -14.53
CA LEU A 162 1.34 18.42 -15.05
C LEU A 162 0.94 18.31 -16.53
N HIS A 163 1.71 17.60 -17.32
CA HIS A 163 1.43 17.38 -18.76
C HIS A 163 0.29 16.35 -19.03
N GLN A 164 -0.27 15.75 -18.00
CA GLN A 164 -1.44 14.85 -18.08
C GLN A 164 -2.65 15.37 -17.31
N LEU A 165 -2.64 16.63 -16.90
CA LEU A 165 -3.75 17.24 -16.17
C LEU A 165 -4.57 18.17 -17.07
N PHE A 166 -5.85 18.29 -16.76
CA PHE A 166 -6.80 19.20 -17.40
C PHE A 166 -6.78 19.08 -18.93
N SER A 167 -6.58 20.21 -19.63
CA SER A 167 -6.52 20.30 -21.09
C SER A 167 -5.28 19.67 -21.73
N LEU A 168 -4.28 19.31 -20.93
CA LEU A 168 -3.05 18.65 -21.37
C LEU A 168 -3.15 17.11 -21.39
N ARG A 169 -4.31 16.56 -21.06
CA ARG A 169 -4.52 15.12 -21.14
C ARG A 169 -4.33 14.61 -22.58
N PRO A 170 -3.74 13.41 -22.76
CA PRO A 170 -3.49 12.86 -24.10
C PRO A 170 -4.74 12.63 -24.94
N VAL A 171 -5.90 12.55 -24.30
CA VAL A 171 -7.21 12.40 -24.96
C VAL A 171 -8.13 13.46 -24.37
N ALA A 172 -8.56 14.39 -25.20
CA ALA A 172 -9.65 15.30 -24.85
C ALA A 172 -10.95 14.48 -24.75
N GLY A 173 -11.66 14.66 -23.62
CA GLY A 173 -12.97 14.01 -23.40
C GLY A 173 -14.05 14.71 -24.21
#